data_bdfec8f8ac5860b208424e1eb6dee87a
#
_entry.id   bdfec8f8ac5860b208424e1eb6dee87a
#
_cell.length_a   1.000
_cell.length_b   1.000
_cell.length_c   1.000
_cell.angle_alpha   90.00
_cell.angle_beta   90.00
_cell.angle_gamma   90.00
#
_symmetry.space_group_name_H-M   'P 1'
#
loop_
_entity.id
_entity.type
_entity.pdbx_description
1 polymer ?
#
loop_
_entity_poly.entity_id
_entity_poly.type
_entity_poly.pdbx_seq_one_letter_code
_entity_poly.pdbx_strand_id
1 'polypeptide(L)'
;MQHQCFVSILSASVALGFLASRPDAFAQNRARTELQFPDLPGYVTLKCDLHMHTVFSDGAVWPTVRVEEAWRDGLDAIAITDHVEYQPNHADVSTNYGRSHEIARVAAEPLGIIVIRAAEITRGEPPGHLNALFLKTIDPLNQTNDEAAVKAAADQGAFIFWNHPGWKQPERKSVWYAAQGEFYDQGWLKGLEVVNGGDYDPIAHQWCVDKKLAMLANSDVHNPIGMIYDSSEEGHRPVTLVFATERSEEAIKEALFARRSVLYAGRQLIGEEQFLKPLFDGALHVKNPDVRIKGKSRALVQVVNRTPISFELERLALPDDVNAPRKITLHAGRTSLIELTGKGSAAAGKRTLVLPFQVMNLKTAPDKGLAVELKVNAEFLP
;
A
#
# COMPACT_ATOMS: atom_id res chain seq x y z
N MET A 1 43.70 -25.08 -90.20
CA MET A 1 43.10 -25.96 -89.24
C MET A 1 43.36 -25.33 -87.87
N GLN A 2 42.40 -24.62 -87.34
CA GLN A 2 42.48 -23.90 -86.06
C GLN A 2 41.76 -24.72 -84.98
N HIS A 3 42.47 -25.17 -83.98
CA HIS A 3 41.87 -25.77 -82.81
C HIS A 3 41.53 -24.67 -81.77
N GLN A 4 40.25 -24.48 -81.48
CA GLN A 4 39.80 -23.65 -80.39
C GLN A 4 39.68 -24.51 -79.13
N CYS A 5 40.50 -24.18 -78.11
CA CYS A 5 40.36 -24.72 -76.76
C CYS A 5 39.29 -23.94 -76.00
N PHE A 6 38.21 -24.61 -75.57
CA PHE A 6 37.24 -24.09 -74.64
C PHE A 6 37.77 -24.30 -73.19
N VAL A 7 38.00 -23.19 -72.48
CA VAL A 7 38.25 -23.20 -71.06
C VAL A 7 36.94 -22.99 -70.32
N SER A 8 36.49 -24.02 -69.62
CA SER A 8 35.32 -23.93 -68.73
C SER A 8 35.77 -23.36 -67.40
N ILE A 9 35.28 -22.14 -67.06
CA ILE A 9 35.45 -21.53 -65.73
C ILE A 9 34.32 -22.04 -64.84
N LEU A 10 34.66 -22.88 -63.85
CA LEU A 10 33.77 -23.29 -62.79
C LEU A 10 33.73 -22.16 -61.74
N SER A 11 32.61 -21.41 -61.69
CA SER A 11 32.35 -20.44 -60.63
C SER A 11 31.84 -21.16 -59.39
N ALA A 12 32.67 -21.29 -58.40
CA ALA A 12 32.29 -21.75 -57.07
C ALA A 12 31.67 -20.56 -56.28
N SER A 13 30.35 -20.58 -56.15
CA SER A 13 29.62 -19.61 -55.27
C SER A 13 29.82 -20.05 -53.81
N VAL A 14 30.69 -19.35 -53.09
CA VAL A 14 30.75 -19.47 -51.63
C VAL A 14 29.61 -18.70 -51.02
N ALA A 15 28.55 -19.40 -50.61
CA ALA A 15 27.52 -18.83 -49.80
C ALA A 15 28.07 -18.60 -48.37
N LEU A 16 28.52 -17.38 -48.06
CA LEU A 16 28.77 -16.97 -46.67
C LEU A 16 27.42 -16.90 -45.95
N GLY A 17 27.10 -17.97 -45.21
CA GLY A 17 26.02 -17.93 -44.24
C GLY A 17 26.38 -16.97 -43.11
N PHE A 18 25.88 -15.74 -43.13
CA PHE A 18 25.81 -14.90 -41.94
C PHE A 18 24.88 -15.59 -40.94
N LEU A 19 25.45 -16.38 -40.05
CA LEU A 19 24.83 -16.67 -38.77
C LEU A 19 24.77 -15.35 -38.03
N ALA A 20 23.67 -14.62 -38.22
CA ALA A 20 23.30 -13.52 -37.33
C ALA A 20 23.11 -14.16 -35.95
N SER A 21 24.17 -14.15 -35.13
CA SER A 21 24.03 -14.32 -33.70
C SER A 21 23.05 -13.25 -33.25
N ARG A 22 21.79 -13.66 -32.96
CA ARG A 22 20.89 -12.79 -32.22
C ARG A 22 21.69 -12.40 -30.97
N PRO A 23 21.90 -11.08 -30.70
CA PRO A 23 22.43 -10.72 -29.41
C PRO A 23 21.51 -11.39 -28.39
N ASP A 24 22.05 -12.20 -27.51
CA ASP A 24 21.33 -12.70 -26.35
C ASP A 24 20.71 -11.45 -25.75
N ALA A 25 19.37 -11.34 -25.89
CA ALA A 25 18.65 -10.29 -25.22
C ALA A 25 19.02 -10.51 -23.76
N PHE A 26 19.81 -9.58 -23.19
CA PHE A 26 20.20 -9.64 -21.80
C PHE A 26 18.91 -9.82 -21.01
N ALA A 27 18.64 -11.05 -20.57
CA ALA A 27 17.54 -11.34 -19.69
C ALA A 27 17.81 -10.51 -18.43
N GLN A 28 17.17 -9.33 -18.36
CA GLN A 28 17.30 -8.47 -17.19
C GLN A 28 16.70 -9.23 -16.01
N ASN A 29 17.57 -9.68 -15.13
CA ASN A 29 17.15 -10.24 -13.85
C ASN A 29 16.54 -9.08 -13.05
N ARG A 30 15.21 -9.06 -12.94
CA ARG A 30 14.46 -8.06 -12.19
C ARG A 30 14.09 -8.66 -10.84
N ALA A 31 14.28 -7.91 -9.77
CA ALA A 31 13.90 -8.29 -8.42
C ALA A 31 12.62 -7.55 -7.99
N ARG A 32 11.77 -8.25 -7.25
CA ARG A 32 10.58 -7.72 -6.61
C ARG A 32 10.84 -7.56 -5.12
N THR A 33 10.40 -6.47 -4.54
CA THR A 33 10.35 -6.30 -3.08
C THR A 33 9.21 -7.15 -2.52
N GLU A 34 9.47 -7.94 -1.48
CA GLU A 34 8.42 -8.71 -0.81
C GLU A 34 7.92 -7.95 0.41
N LEU A 35 6.80 -7.25 0.27
CA LEU A 35 6.11 -6.61 1.38
C LEU A 35 5.34 -7.65 2.18
N GLN A 36 5.97 -8.18 3.23
CA GLN A 36 5.39 -9.24 4.07
C GLN A 36 4.49 -8.65 5.16
N PHE A 37 3.19 -8.74 4.96
CA PHE A 37 2.19 -8.50 5.99
C PHE A 37 1.39 -9.80 6.23
N PRO A 38 0.98 -10.11 7.48
CA PRO A 38 0.17 -11.29 7.72
C PRO A 38 -1.23 -11.15 7.12
N ASP A 39 -1.78 -12.26 6.70
CA ASP A 39 -3.19 -12.35 6.39
C ASP A 39 -4.02 -12.27 7.69
N LEU A 40 -5.22 -11.73 7.59
CA LEU A 40 -6.17 -11.72 8.71
C LEU A 40 -7.09 -12.94 8.65
N PRO A 41 -7.67 -13.38 9.79
CA PRO A 41 -8.62 -14.48 9.78
C PRO A 41 -9.75 -14.26 8.77
N GLY A 42 -9.81 -15.09 7.74
CA GLY A 42 -10.80 -15.02 6.66
C GLY A 42 -10.49 -14.04 5.52
N TYR A 43 -9.32 -13.37 5.53
CA TYR A 43 -8.92 -12.41 4.50
C TYR A 43 -7.46 -12.55 4.11
N VAL A 44 -7.18 -12.37 2.83
CA VAL A 44 -5.82 -12.17 2.31
C VAL A 44 -5.48 -10.67 2.33
N THR A 45 -4.23 -10.34 2.62
CA THR A 45 -3.75 -8.96 2.69
C THR A 45 -3.15 -8.53 1.35
N LEU A 46 -3.88 -7.70 0.61
CA LEU A 46 -3.45 -7.18 -0.69
C LEU A 46 -2.86 -5.77 -0.54
N LYS A 47 -1.72 -5.53 -1.19
CA LYS A 47 -0.99 -4.27 -1.19
C LYS A 47 -1.40 -3.47 -2.42
N CYS A 48 -2.08 -2.33 -2.22
CA CYS A 48 -2.68 -1.53 -3.27
C CYS A 48 -2.15 -0.10 -3.27
N ASP A 49 -1.99 0.48 -4.47
CA ASP A 49 -1.87 1.92 -4.67
C ASP A 49 -2.95 2.35 -5.67
N LEU A 50 -3.88 3.16 -5.22
CA LEU A 50 -5.14 3.43 -5.90
C LEU A 50 -5.23 4.87 -6.46
N HIS A 51 -4.07 5.55 -6.58
CA HIS A 51 -3.98 6.90 -7.13
C HIS A 51 -2.60 7.11 -7.77
N MET A 52 -2.57 7.17 -9.10
CA MET A 52 -1.36 7.43 -9.89
C MET A 52 -1.69 7.92 -11.30
N HIS A 53 -0.77 8.68 -11.88
CA HIS A 53 -0.92 9.35 -13.18
C HIS A 53 0.05 8.83 -14.22
N THR A 54 -0.34 8.98 -15.50
CA THR A 54 0.47 8.61 -16.65
C THR A 54 0.51 9.75 -17.68
N VAL A 55 1.19 9.56 -18.80
CA VAL A 55 1.21 10.52 -19.91
C VAL A 55 -0.17 10.77 -20.54
N PHE A 56 -1.20 10.00 -20.17
CA PHE A 56 -2.59 10.22 -20.60
C PHE A 56 -3.27 11.35 -19.83
N SER A 57 -2.68 11.81 -18.73
CA SER A 57 -2.92 13.09 -18.08
C SER A 57 -1.60 13.86 -17.96
N ASP A 58 -1.18 14.24 -16.81
CA ASP A 58 0.02 15.04 -16.55
C ASP A 58 1.18 14.24 -15.91
N GLY A 59 1.05 12.92 -15.84
CA GLY A 59 2.15 12.06 -15.44
C GLY A 59 3.24 11.98 -16.52
N ALA A 60 4.45 11.68 -16.10
CA ALA A 60 5.64 11.65 -16.95
C ALA A 60 5.99 10.25 -17.50
N VAL A 61 5.21 9.21 -17.19
CA VAL A 61 5.53 7.83 -17.58
C VAL A 61 4.38 7.14 -18.31
N TRP A 62 4.75 6.14 -19.10
CA TRP A 62 3.79 5.30 -19.83
C TRP A 62 3.08 4.32 -18.89
N PRO A 63 1.82 3.90 -19.16
CA PRO A 63 1.08 2.99 -18.28
C PRO A 63 1.80 1.68 -17.95
N THR A 64 2.57 1.12 -18.89
CA THR A 64 3.36 -0.10 -18.65
C THR A 64 4.45 0.11 -17.60
N VAL A 65 4.99 1.32 -17.48
CA VAL A 65 5.99 1.67 -16.46
C VAL A 65 5.34 1.62 -15.07
N ARG A 66 4.12 2.14 -14.90
CA ARG A 66 3.38 2.04 -13.62
C ARG A 66 3.18 0.60 -13.16
N VAL A 67 2.90 -0.29 -14.11
CA VAL A 67 2.78 -1.73 -13.83
C VAL A 67 4.11 -2.34 -13.36
N GLU A 68 5.21 -2.02 -14.06
CA GLU A 68 6.54 -2.51 -13.68
C GLU A 68 6.99 -1.96 -12.32
N GLU A 69 6.73 -0.69 -12.04
CA GLU A 69 6.98 -0.05 -10.74
C GLU A 69 6.18 -0.74 -9.62
N ALA A 70 4.89 -0.99 -9.85
CA ALA A 70 4.02 -1.69 -8.90
C ALA A 70 4.52 -3.10 -8.59
N TRP A 71 4.89 -3.85 -9.62
CA TRP A 71 5.44 -5.20 -9.43
C TRP A 71 6.75 -5.17 -8.66
N ARG A 72 7.69 -4.30 -9.05
CA ARG A 72 9.00 -4.16 -8.38
C ARG A 72 8.85 -3.80 -6.90
N ASP A 73 7.90 -2.92 -6.58
CA ASP A 73 7.70 -2.41 -5.23
C ASP A 73 6.80 -3.31 -4.37
N GLY A 74 6.37 -4.48 -4.90
CA GLY A 74 5.67 -5.50 -4.11
C GLY A 74 4.15 -5.33 -4.05
N LEU A 75 3.55 -4.51 -4.90
CA LEU A 75 2.10 -4.31 -4.93
C LEU A 75 1.36 -5.48 -5.58
N ASP A 76 0.10 -5.69 -5.20
CA ASP A 76 -0.83 -6.67 -5.76
C ASP A 76 -1.82 -6.03 -6.72
N ALA A 77 -2.23 -4.78 -6.48
CA ALA A 77 -3.18 -4.07 -7.30
C ALA A 77 -2.83 -2.58 -7.42
N ILE A 78 -3.20 -1.99 -8.55
CA ILE A 78 -3.08 -0.56 -8.83
C ILE A 78 -4.34 -0.03 -9.49
N ALA A 79 -4.59 1.28 -9.32
CA ALA A 79 -5.54 2.03 -10.12
C ALA A 79 -4.82 3.19 -10.80
N ILE A 80 -4.86 3.24 -12.14
CA ILE A 80 -4.42 4.40 -12.90
C ILE A 80 -5.60 5.36 -12.93
N THR A 81 -5.39 6.55 -12.38
CA THR A 81 -6.41 7.57 -12.16
C THR A 81 -6.10 8.85 -12.93
N ASP A 82 -5.76 8.71 -14.21
CA ASP A 82 -5.51 9.86 -15.07
C ASP A 82 -6.67 10.87 -14.99
N HIS A 83 -6.35 12.16 -14.95
CA HIS A 83 -7.31 13.25 -14.91
C HIS A 83 -8.29 13.19 -16.09
N VAL A 84 -9.59 13.36 -15.83
CA VAL A 84 -10.61 13.45 -16.88
C VAL A 84 -10.53 14.80 -17.60
N GLU A 85 -10.35 15.88 -16.84
CA GLU A 85 -10.46 17.25 -17.37
C GLU A 85 -9.12 17.88 -17.76
N TYR A 86 -8.00 17.18 -17.44
CA TYR A 86 -6.66 17.72 -17.68
C TYR A 86 -5.78 16.72 -18.42
N GLN A 87 -5.69 16.91 -19.76
CA GLN A 87 -4.89 16.08 -20.66
C GLN A 87 -3.87 16.96 -21.41
N PRO A 88 -2.81 17.44 -20.75
CA PRO A 88 -1.86 18.38 -21.36
C PRO A 88 -1.11 17.79 -22.55
N ASN A 89 -0.97 16.47 -22.64
CA ASN A 89 -0.26 15.77 -23.69
C ASN A 89 -1.17 15.36 -24.88
N HIS A 90 -2.39 15.91 -24.98
CA HIS A 90 -3.40 15.52 -25.97
C HIS A 90 -2.97 15.69 -27.45
N ALA A 91 -1.94 16.46 -27.70
CA ALA A 91 -1.40 16.63 -29.07
C ALA A 91 -0.64 15.36 -29.54
N ASP A 92 -0.02 14.62 -28.61
CA ASP A 92 0.86 13.50 -28.90
C ASP A 92 0.32 12.15 -28.36
N VAL A 93 -0.59 12.21 -27.41
CA VAL A 93 -1.16 11.04 -26.73
C VAL A 93 -2.67 10.98 -26.95
N SER A 94 -3.21 9.77 -27.07
CA SER A 94 -4.65 9.54 -27.25
C SER A 94 -5.47 10.18 -26.12
N THR A 95 -6.57 10.85 -26.49
CA THR A 95 -7.55 11.43 -25.56
C THR A 95 -8.62 10.43 -25.10
N ASN A 96 -8.54 9.18 -25.53
CA ASN A 96 -9.43 8.12 -25.05
C ASN A 96 -9.14 7.82 -23.57
N TYR A 97 -10.06 8.17 -22.69
CA TYR A 97 -9.93 8.03 -21.24
C TYR A 97 -9.68 6.60 -20.76
N GLY A 98 -10.18 5.59 -21.48
CA GLY A 98 -9.96 4.17 -21.11
C GLY A 98 -8.61 3.61 -21.57
N ARG A 99 -7.84 4.35 -22.37
CA ARG A 99 -6.68 3.79 -23.07
C ARG A 99 -5.50 3.47 -22.14
N SER A 100 -5.24 4.29 -21.13
CA SER A 100 -4.18 4.02 -20.15
C SER A 100 -4.43 2.72 -19.39
N HIS A 101 -5.67 2.49 -18.93
CA HIS A 101 -6.07 1.23 -18.29
C HIS A 101 -5.90 0.02 -19.23
N GLU A 102 -6.34 0.11 -20.50
CA GLU A 102 -6.21 -0.99 -21.46
C GLU A 102 -4.74 -1.41 -21.68
N ILE A 103 -3.85 -0.42 -21.82
CA ILE A 103 -2.40 -0.66 -21.98
C ILE A 103 -1.82 -1.30 -20.72
N ALA A 104 -2.12 -0.74 -19.56
CA ALA A 104 -1.63 -1.26 -18.28
C ALA A 104 -2.11 -2.70 -18.02
N ARG A 105 -3.40 -3.00 -18.25
CA ARG A 105 -3.98 -4.32 -18.03
C ARG A 105 -3.26 -5.41 -18.81
N VAL A 106 -2.94 -5.16 -20.08
CA VAL A 106 -2.20 -6.15 -20.91
C VAL A 106 -0.79 -6.38 -20.38
N ALA A 107 -0.10 -5.32 -19.95
CA ALA A 107 1.24 -5.42 -19.39
C ALA A 107 1.26 -6.10 -17.99
N ALA A 108 0.18 -5.96 -17.24
CA ALA A 108 0.04 -6.46 -15.88
C ALA A 108 -0.25 -7.98 -15.82
N GLU A 109 -0.90 -8.54 -16.84
CA GLU A 109 -1.31 -9.94 -16.87
C GLU A 109 -0.16 -10.92 -16.58
N PRO A 110 1.00 -10.87 -17.27
CA PRO A 110 2.12 -11.78 -17.00
C PRO A 110 2.81 -11.52 -15.65
N LEU A 111 2.61 -10.34 -15.04
CA LEU A 111 3.18 -9.96 -13.74
C LEU A 111 2.23 -10.26 -12.58
N GLY A 112 0.99 -10.66 -12.89
CA GLY A 112 -0.04 -10.95 -11.92
C GLY A 112 -0.48 -9.71 -11.10
N ILE A 113 -0.36 -8.50 -11.64
CA ILE A 113 -0.87 -7.26 -11.02
C ILE A 113 -2.32 -7.04 -11.44
N ILE A 114 -3.19 -6.75 -10.49
CA ILE A 114 -4.58 -6.35 -10.76
C ILE A 114 -4.56 -4.85 -11.12
N VAL A 115 -5.13 -4.50 -12.28
CA VAL A 115 -5.27 -3.09 -12.73
C VAL A 115 -6.73 -2.72 -12.73
N ILE A 116 -7.12 -1.90 -11.75
CA ILE A 116 -8.49 -1.42 -11.57
C ILE A 116 -8.76 -0.26 -12.53
N ARG A 117 -9.89 -0.31 -13.25
CA ARG A 117 -10.31 0.81 -14.10
C ARG A 117 -10.79 1.96 -13.24
N ALA A 118 -10.14 3.11 -13.39
CA ALA A 118 -10.35 4.29 -12.57
C ALA A 118 -10.13 5.58 -13.35
N ALA A 119 -10.51 6.69 -12.77
CA ALA A 119 -10.18 8.03 -13.24
C ALA A 119 -10.26 9.03 -12.09
N GLU A 120 -9.56 10.15 -12.23
CA GLU A 120 -9.69 11.29 -11.34
C GLU A 120 -10.59 12.36 -11.94
N ILE A 121 -11.69 12.67 -11.23
CA ILE A 121 -12.55 13.83 -11.47
C ILE A 121 -11.83 15.03 -10.86
N THR A 122 -11.31 15.91 -11.70
CA THR A 122 -10.43 17.03 -11.32
C THR A 122 -11.19 18.34 -11.31
N ARG A 123 -11.36 18.92 -10.13
CA ARG A 123 -12.08 20.18 -9.95
C ARG A 123 -11.28 21.18 -9.13
N GLY A 124 -11.60 22.45 -9.28
CA GLY A 124 -11.19 23.45 -8.28
C GLY A 124 -11.84 23.17 -6.95
N GLU A 125 -11.24 23.62 -5.86
CA GLU A 125 -11.86 23.48 -4.54
C GLU A 125 -12.79 24.64 -4.20
N PRO A 126 -14.00 24.35 -3.70
CA PRO A 126 -14.68 23.04 -3.62
C PRO A 126 -15.20 22.56 -4.97
N PRO A 127 -15.39 21.24 -5.25
CA PRO A 127 -15.22 20.10 -4.34
C PRO A 127 -13.80 19.54 -4.29
N GLY A 128 -12.87 19.99 -5.13
CA GLY A 128 -11.55 19.40 -5.26
C GLY A 128 -11.52 18.11 -6.09
N HIS A 129 -10.50 17.30 -5.92
CA HIS A 129 -10.26 16.10 -6.71
C HIS A 129 -10.88 14.86 -6.07
N LEU A 130 -11.52 14.02 -6.88
CA LEU A 130 -12.10 12.75 -6.43
C LEU A 130 -11.71 11.62 -7.37
N ASN A 131 -11.20 10.53 -6.83
CA ASN A 131 -11.00 9.31 -7.59
C ASN A 131 -12.24 8.44 -7.59
N ALA A 132 -12.57 7.89 -8.76
CA ALA A 132 -13.62 6.90 -8.95
C ALA A 132 -13.01 5.58 -9.43
N LEU A 133 -13.13 4.51 -8.64
CA LEU A 133 -12.60 3.18 -8.92
C LEU A 133 -13.70 2.22 -9.41
N PHE A 134 -13.30 1.17 -10.12
CA PHE A 134 -14.19 0.10 -10.61
C PHE A 134 -15.22 0.60 -11.63
N LEU A 135 -14.81 1.53 -12.46
CA LEU A 135 -15.63 2.10 -13.53
C LEU A 135 -15.85 1.08 -14.66
N LYS A 136 -17.05 1.09 -15.25
CA LYS A 136 -17.33 0.35 -16.50
C LYS A 136 -16.78 1.12 -17.70
N THR A 137 -16.94 2.44 -17.68
CA THR A 137 -16.43 3.38 -18.67
C THR A 137 -16.15 4.73 -18.02
N ILE A 138 -15.19 5.48 -18.56
CA ILE A 138 -14.75 6.77 -17.99
C ILE A 138 -15.44 7.96 -18.68
N ASP A 139 -15.76 7.85 -19.97
CA ASP A 139 -16.34 8.95 -20.77
C ASP A 139 -17.51 9.70 -20.10
N PRO A 140 -18.47 9.03 -19.40
CA PRO A 140 -19.57 9.72 -18.75
C PRO A 140 -19.18 10.69 -17.62
N LEU A 141 -17.93 10.57 -17.10
CA LEU A 141 -17.42 11.46 -16.04
C LEU A 141 -17.01 12.84 -16.59
N ASN A 142 -16.79 12.97 -17.91
CA ASN A 142 -16.46 14.24 -18.56
C ASN A 142 -17.72 15.14 -18.64
N GLN A 143 -18.04 15.76 -17.52
CA GLN A 143 -19.18 16.68 -17.36
C GLN A 143 -18.66 18.07 -16.97
N THR A 144 -19.41 19.11 -17.31
CA THR A 144 -19.09 20.48 -16.86
C THR A 144 -19.57 20.76 -15.45
N ASN A 145 -20.57 20.03 -14.99
CA ASN A 145 -21.13 20.14 -13.63
C ASN A 145 -20.49 19.09 -12.71
N ASP A 146 -20.04 19.52 -11.54
CA ASP A 146 -19.28 18.69 -10.60
C ASP A 146 -20.14 17.53 -10.04
N GLU A 147 -21.36 17.84 -9.63
CA GLU A 147 -22.31 16.84 -9.12
C GLU A 147 -22.64 15.81 -10.19
N ALA A 148 -22.85 16.24 -11.45
CA ALA A 148 -23.15 15.34 -12.56
C ALA A 148 -21.97 14.38 -12.85
N ALA A 149 -20.72 14.83 -12.73
CA ALA A 149 -19.54 13.99 -12.91
C ALA A 149 -19.46 12.92 -11.80
N VAL A 150 -19.61 13.31 -10.54
CA VAL A 150 -19.60 12.40 -9.39
C VAL A 150 -20.77 11.42 -9.46
N LYS A 151 -21.97 11.92 -9.82
CA LYS A 151 -23.15 11.07 -10.00
C LYS A 151 -22.94 10.04 -11.13
N ALA A 152 -22.32 10.41 -12.25
CA ALA A 152 -22.05 9.50 -13.35
C ALA A 152 -21.11 8.35 -12.94
N ALA A 153 -20.20 8.58 -11.99
CA ALA A 153 -19.37 7.53 -11.38
C ALA A 153 -20.21 6.68 -10.40
N ALA A 154 -21.00 7.31 -9.54
CA ALA A 154 -21.85 6.63 -8.56
C ALA A 154 -22.90 5.71 -9.22
N ASP A 155 -23.51 6.14 -10.33
CA ASP A 155 -24.48 5.36 -11.11
C ASP A 155 -23.86 4.07 -11.71
N GLN A 156 -22.55 4.02 -11.87
CA GLN A 156 -21.81 2.81 -12.27
C GLN A 156 -21.48 1.90 -11.09
N GLY A 157 -21.77 2.29 -9.86
CA GLY A 157 -21.39 1.59 -8.64
C GLY A 157 -19.90 1.71 -8.34
N ALA A 158 -19.29 2.84 -8.72
CA ALA A 158 -17.89 3.13 -8.41
C ALA A 158 -17.65 3.33 -6.91
N PHE A 159 -16.47 3.01 -6.44
CA PHE A 159 -15.98 3.43 -5.14
C PHE A 159 -15.32 4.81 -5.32
N ILE A 160 -15.94 5.83 -4.74
CA ILE A 160 -15.49 7.21 -4.88
C ILE A 160 -14.85 7.67 -3.58
N PHE A 161 -13.65 8.27 -3.67
CA PHE A 161 -12.97 8.85 -2.53
C PHE A 161 -12.41 10.24 -2.85
N TRP A 162 -12.31 11.07 -1.82
CA TRP A 162 -11.78 12.41 -1.93
C TRP A 162 -10.26 12.39 -1.76
N ASN A 163 -9.54 12.94 -2.74
CA ASN A 163 -8.10 12.97 -2.81
C ASN A 163 -7.55 14.13 -1.97
N HIS A 164 -6.42 13.91 -1.31
CA HIS A 164 -5.57 14.94 -0.66
C HIS A 164 -6.35 16.16 -0.12
N PRO A 165 -7.29 16.01 0.86
CA PRO A 165 -8.22 17.07 1.28
C PRO A 165 -7.54 18.39 1.74
N GLY A 166 -6.29 18.32 2.21
CA GLY A 166 -5.49 19.50 2.61
C GLY A 166 -4.74 20.18 1.48
N TRP A 167 -4.80 19.65 0.24
CA TRP A 167 -4.08 20.21 -0.89
C TRP A 167 -4.63 21.61 -1.25
N LYS A 168 -3.74 22.58 -1.50
CA LYS A 168 -4.07 24.00 -1.71
C LYS A 168 -4.79 24.70 -0.55
N GLN A 169 -5.02 24.04 0.58
CA GLN A 169 -5.58 24.71 1.76
C GLN A 169 -4.53 25.50 2.51
N PRO A 170 -4.90 26.63 3.13
CA PRO A 170 -3.98 27.34 4.03
C PRO A 170 -3.45 26.41 5.11
N GLU A 171 -2.14 26.43 5.33
CA GLU A 171 -1.46 25.55 6.30
C GLU A 171 -1.73 24.04 6.08
N ARG A 172 -2.19 23.64 4.87
CA ARG A 172 -2.62 22.29 4.54
C ARG A 172 -3.69 21.72 5.49
N LYS A 173 -4.51 22.58 6.06
CA LYS A 173 -5.62 22.19 6.93
C LYS A 173 -6.86 21.88 6.11
N SER A 174 -7.23 20.64 6.08
CA SER A 174 -8.43 20.16 5.37
C SER A 174 -9.70 20.80 5.91
N VAL A 175 -10.60 21.16 5.00
CA VAL A 175 -11.90 21.78 5.30
C VAL A 175 -12.99 20.90 4.69
N TRP A 176 -13.98 20.52 5.51
CA TRP A 176 -15.15 19.78 5.01
C TRP A 176 -16.13 20.76 4.37
N TYR A 177 -16.20 20.75 3.04
CA TYR A 177 -17.10 21.62 2.28
C TYR A 177 -18.55 21.10 2.21
N ALA A 178 -19.49 21.97 1.82
CA ALA A 178 -20.87 21.57 1.60
C ALA A 178 -21.00 20.48 0.52
N ALA A 179 -20.22 20.57 -0.56
CA ALA A 179 -20.20 19.58 -1.63
C ALA A 179 -19.82 18.16 -1.13
N GLN A 180 -18.78 18.05 -0.26
CA GLN A 180 -18.46 16.76 0.37
C GLN A 180 -19.57 16.26 1.27
N GLY A 181 -20.26 17.18 1.97
CA GLY A 181 -21.46 16.86 2.76
C GLY A 181 -22.56 16.26 1.90
N GLU A 182 -22.89 16.89 0.78
CA GLU A 182 -23.87 16.41 -0.18
C GLU A 182 -23.49 15.05 -0.76
N PHE A 183 -22.23 14.87 -1.22
CA PHE A 183 -21.78 13.59 -1.75
C PHE A 183 -21.78 12.47 -0.70
N TYR A 184 -21.47 12.80 0.56
CA TYR A 184 -21.57 11.87 1.68
C TYR A 184 -23.02 11.49 1.98
N ASP A 185 -23.94 12.48 2.06
CA ASP A 185 -25.36 12.27 2.36
C ASP A 185 -26.07 11.47 1.26
N GLN A 186 -25.68 11.68 -0.02
CA GLN A 186 -26.12 10.87 -1.15
C GLN A 186 -25.51 9.45 -1.13
N GLY A 187 -24.56 9.19 -0.25
CA GLY A 187 -23.85 7.93 -0.19
C GLY A 187 -22.92 7.69 -1.38
N TRP A 188 -22.49 8.73 -2.09
CA TRP A 188 -21.52 8.63 -3.19
C TRP A 188 -20.08 8.62 -2.67
N LEU A 189 -19.75 9.51 -1.72
CA LEU A 189 -18.42 9.55 -1.10
C LEU A 189 -18.25 8.37 -0.13
N LYS A 190 -17.26 7.50 -0.40
CA LYS A 190 -17.03 6.25 0.33
C LYS A 190 -15.72 6.24 1.13
N GLY A 191 -14.76 7.09 0.79
CA GLY A 191 -13.46 7.14 1.43
C GLY A 191 -12.76 8.47 1.29
N LEU A 192 -11.63 8.61 1.97
CA LEU A 192 -10.73 9.76 1.91
C LEU A 192 -9.29 9.29 1.81
N GLU A 193 -8.44 10.04 1.12
CA GLU A 193 -7.01 9.93 1.32
C GLU A 193 -6.63 10.55 2.66
N VAL A 194 -6.22 9.69 3.57
CA VAL A 194 -5.63 10.04 4.86
C VAL A 194 -4.12 10.26 4.71
N VAL A 195 -3.54 9.56 3.74
CA VAL A 195 -2.15 9.78 3.33
C VAL A 195 -2.11 9.90 1.80
N ASN A 196 -1.54 11.01 1.33
CA ASN A 196 -1.25 11.23 -0.09
C ASN A 196 0.23 11.57 -0.22
N GLY A 197 0.95 10.79 -1.03
CA GLY A 197 2.40 10.95 -1.12
C GLY A 197 3.08 10.77 0.24
N GLY A 198 3.83 11.76 0.68
CA GLY A 198 4.46 11.78 2.01
C GLY A 198 3.63 12.46 3.11
N ASP A 199 2.46 12.99 2.76
CA ASP A 199 1.67 13.85 3.65
C ASP A 199 0.56 13.05 4.36
N TYR A 200 0.62 13.00 5.69
CA TYR A 200 -0.45 12.46 6.55
C TYR A 200 -1.40 13.59 6.98
N ASP A 201 -2.70 13.38 6.76
CA ASP A 201 -3.76 14.31 7.13
C ASP A 201 -4.53 13.82 8.38
N PRO A 202 -4.25 14.37 9.57
CA PRO A 202 -4.94 13.98 10.80
C PRO A 202 -6.41 14.38 10.81
N ILE A 203 -6.81 15.43 10.07
CA ILE A 203 -8.20 15.88 10.00
C ILE A 203 -9.00 14.91 9.14
N ALA A 204 -8.50 14.50 7.97
CA ALA A 204 -9.09 13.48 7.13
C ALA A 204 -9.20 12.14 7.87
N HIS A 205 -8.15 11.76 8.64
CA HIS A 205 -8.20 10.58 9.49
C HIS A 205 -9.36 10.64 10.50
N GLN A 206 -9.52 11.78 11.19
CA GLN A 206 -10.61 11.94 12.15
C GLN A 206 -11.98 11.88 11.47
N TRP A 207 -12.14 12.46 10.28
CA TRP A 207 -13.38 12.34 9.51
C TRP A 207 -13.70 10.89 9.11
N CYS A 208 -12.70 10.12 8.73
CA CYS A 208 -12.91 8.70 8.44
C CYS A 208 -13.43 7.93 9.67
N VAL A 209 -12.88 8.21 10.85
CA VAL A 209 -13.33 7.62 12.12
C VAL A 209 -14.78 8.01 12.42
N ASP A 210 -15.10 9.31 12.37
CA ASP A 210 -16.39 9.85 12.78
C ASP A 210 -17.52 9.49 11.80
N LYS A 211 -17.22 9.55 10.49
CA LYS A 211 -18.20 9.37 9.41
C LYS A 211 -18.24 7.94 8.86
N LYS A 212 -17.40 7.04 9.38
CA LYS A 212 -17.31 5.66 8.89
C LYS A 212 -16.96 5.59 7.40
N LEU A 213 -15.99 6.39 6.95
CA LEU A 213 -15.44 6.37 5.61
C LEU A 213 -14.20 5.47 5.54
N ALA A 214 -13.95 4.89 4.38
CA ALA A 214 -12.73 4.11 4.17
C ALA A 214 -11.50 5.01 4.17
N MET A 215 -10.41 4.52 4.75
CA MET A 215 -9.11 5.20 4.77
C MET A 215 -8.25 4.70 3.63
N LEU A 216 -7.60 5.61 2.90
CA LEU A 216 -6.68 5.29 1.81
C LEU A 216 -5.33 5.98 2.00
N ALA A 217 -4.28 5.30 1.54
CA ALA A 217 -2.93 5.81 1.40
C ALA A 217 -2.43 5.50 0.00
N ASN A 218 -2.14 6.53 -0.78
CA ASN A 218 -1.77 6.40 -2.18
C ASN A 218 -0.58 7.31 -2.52
N SER A 219 0.10 6.98 -3.61
CA SER A 219 1.29 7.72 -4.00
C SER A 219 1.00 9.04 -4.73
N ASP A 220 -0.09 9.10 -5.49
CA ASP A 220 -0.39 10.22 -6.39
C ASP A 220 0.80 10.56 -7.31
N VAL A 221 1.48 9.51 -7.75
CA VAL A 221 2.75 9.66 -8.43
C VAL A 221 2.57 10.10 -9.88
N HIS A 222 3.28 11.18 -10.23
CA HIS A 222 3.33 11.72 -11.59
C HIS A 222 4.65 11.37 -12.29
N ASN A 223 5.78 11.48 -11.58
CA ASN A 223 7.12 11.16 -12.07
C ASN A 223 7.43 9.65 -11.98
N PRO A 224 8.54 9.14 -12.54
CA PRO A 224 9.04 7.80 -12.23
C PRO A 224 9.14 7.60 -10.73
N ILE A 225 8.62 6.47 -10.21
CA ILE A 225 8.48 6.24 -8.77
C ILE A 225 9.81 6.32 -8.02
N GLY A 226 10.89 5.82 -8.62
CA GLY A 226 12.23 5.82 -8.02
C GLY A 226 12.88 7.21 -7.91
N MET A 227 12.26 8.27 -8.42
CA MET A 227 12.69 9.66 -8.18
C MET A 227 12.14 10.23 -6.86
N ILE A 228 11.12 9.60 -6.29
CA ILE A 228 10.38 10.07 -5.12
C ILE A 228 10.53 9.11 -3.95
N TYR A 229 10.48 7.79 -4.22
CA TYR A 229 10.45 6.74 -3.22
C TYR A 229 11.61 5.77 -3.39
N ASP A 230 12.01 5.15 -2.28
CA ASP A 230 12.98 4.06 -2.23
C ASP A 230 12.37 2.83 -1.52
N SER A 231 13.18 1.81 -1.23
CA SER A 231 12.72 0.59 -0.55
C SER A 231 12.96 0.61 0.96
N SER A 232 13.33 1.76 1.54
CA SER A 232 13.54 1.87 2.99
C SER A 232 12.22 1.93 3.76
N GLU A 233 12.28 1.69 5.08
CA GLU A 233 11.12 1.75 5.97
C GLU A 233 10.46 3.15 6.01
N GLU A 234 11.22 4.20 5.71
CA GLU A 234 10.73 5.58 5.73
C GLU A 234 10.45 6.13 4.33
N GLY A 235 11.18 5.65 3.33
CA GLY A 235 11.16 6.17 1.97
C GLY A 235 10.28 5.42 0.98
N HIS A 236 9.56 4.36 1.42
CA HIS A 236 8.68 3.60 0.52
C HIS A 236 7.43 4.39 0.14
N ARG A 237 6.84 4.05 -1.02
CA ARG A 237 5.55 4.61 -1.44
C ARG A 237 4.45 4.26 -0.44
N PRO A 238 3.46 5.13 -0.22
CA PRO A 238 2.28 4.79 0.56
C PRO A 238 1.53 3.61 -0.04
N VAL A 239 1.00 2.74 0.81
CA VAL A 239 0.28 1.52 0.41
C VAL A 239 -1.01 1.41 1.21
N THR A 240 -2.12 1.17 0.54
CA THR A 240 -3.35 0.73 1.17
C THR A 240 -3.34 -0.80 1.26
N LEU A 241 -3.21 -1.35 2.47
CA LEU A 241 -3.42 -2.77 2.74
C LEU A 241 -4.92 -3.05 2.74
N VAL A 242 -5.39 -3.85 1.80
CA VAL A 242 -6.81 -4.22 1.65
C VAL A 242 -7.00 -5.66 2.08
N PHE A 243 -7.94 -5.91 3.01
CA PHE A 243 -8.26 -7.25 3.51
C PHE A 243 -9.43 -7.83 2.70
N ALA A 244 -9.08 -8.53 1.63
CA ALA A 244 -10.01 -9.11 0.68
C ALA A 244 -10.26 -10.60 0.97
N THR A 245 -11.40 -11.13 0.57
CA THR A 245 -11.71 -12.56 0.74
C THR A 245 -10.88 -13.45 -0.17
N GLU A 246 -10.42 -12.89 -1.29
CA GLU A 246 -9.54 -13.53 -2.26
C GLU A 246 -8.76 -12.49 -3.07
N ARG A 247 -7.83 -12.93 -3.92
CA ARG A 247 -7.06 -12.06 -4.79
C ARG A 247 -7.79 -11.79 -6.11
N SER A 248 -8.79 -10.91 -6.08
CA SER A 248 -9.57 -10.48 -7.25
C SER A 248 -9.95 -9.01 -7.17
N GLU A 249 -10.28 -8.39 -8.31
CA GLU A 249 -10.76 -7.01 -8.38
C GLU A 249 -12.08 -6.84 -7.63
N GLU A 250 -12.98 -7.81 -7.75
CA GLU A 250 -14.29 -7.84 -7.09
C GLU A 250 -14.15 -7.90 -5.57
N ALA A 251 -13.22 -8.72 -5.06
CA ALA A 251 -12.97 -8.84 -3.64
C ALA A 251 -12.28 -7.58 -3.06
N ILE A 252 -11.42 -6.90 -3.83
CA ILE A 252 -10.89 -5.58 -3.46
C ILE A 252 -12.02 -4.56 -3.37
N LYS A 253 -12.91 -4.52 -4.37
CA LYS A 253 -14.07 -3.63 -4.37
C LYS A 253 -14.93 -3.83 -3.12
N GLU A 254 -15.32 -5.07 -2.85
CA GLU A 254 -16.13 -5.42 -1.69
C GLU A 254 -15.44 -5.02 -0.38
N ALA A 255 -14.13 -5.28 -0.26
CA ALA A 255 -13.34 -4.93 0.92
C ALA A 255 -13.29 -3.41 1.15
N LEU A 256 -13.09 -2.60 0.10
CA LEU A 256 -13.08 -1.14 0.22
C LEU A 256 -14.45 -0.58 0.63
N PHE A 257 -15.55 -1.08 0.05
CA PHE A 257 -16.90 -0.71 0.48
C PHE A 257 -17.19 -1.11 1.94
N ALA A 258 -16.61 -2.21 2.40
CA ALA A 258 -16.69 -2.66 3.79
C ALA A 258 -15.63 -1.98 4.70
N ARG A 259 -14.85 -1.04 4.20
CA ARG A 259 -13.78 -0.30 4.90
C ARG A 259 -12.70 -1.20 5.50
N ARG A 260 -12.46 -2.37 4.90
CA ARG A 260 -11.42 -3.30 5.34
C ARG A 260 -10.06 -2.88 4.79
N SER A 261 -9.51 -1.81 5.35
CA SER A 261 -8.19 -1.28 4.96
C SER A 261 -7.36 -0.86 6.16
N VAL A 262 -6.05 -0.94 6.01
CA VAL A 262 -5.03 -0.35 6.89
C VAL A 262 -3.99 0.31 5.99
N LEU A 263 -3.57 1.50 6.35
CA LEU A 263 -2.60 2.28 5.61
C LEU A 263 -1.18 1.96 6.09
N TYR A 264 -0.27 1.73 5.17
CA TYR A 264 1.15 1.62 5.43
C TYR A 264 1.86 2.79 4.75
N ALA A 265 2.34 3.75 5.55
CA ALA A 265 2.99 4.95 5.06
C ALA A 265 4.08 5.41 6.01
N GLY A 266 5.29 5.59 5.51
CA GLY A 266 6.46 5.82 6.33
C GLY A 266 6.55 4.74 7.42
N ARG A 267 6.81 5.14 8.64
CA ARG A 267 6.90 4.21 9.79
C ARG A 267 5.56 4.02 10.52
N GLN A 268 4.42 4.13 9.84
CA GLN A 268 3.10 4.07 10.48
C GLN A 268 2.18 3.04 9.81
N LEU A 269 1.34 2.40 10.65
CA LEU A 269 0.11 1.75 10.22
C LEU A 269 -1.08 2.54 10.79
N ILE A 270 -2.05 2.86 9.92
CA ILE A 270 -3.21 3.68 10.29
C ILE A 270 -4.47 2.92 9.89
N GLY A 271 -5.42 2.76 10.81
CA GLY A 271 -6.66 2.04 10.51
C GLY A 271 -7.50 1.73 11.73
N GLU A 272 -8.62 1.08 11.51
CA GLU A 272 -9.51 0.66 12.59
C GLU A 272 -8.84 -0.41 13.48
N GLU A 273 -9.09 -0.36 14.80
CA GLU A 273 -8.52 -1.29 15.79
C GLU A 273 -8.82 -2.76 15.45
N GLN A 274 -10.02 -3.04 14.90
CA GLN A 274 -10.43 -4.39 14.52
C GLN A 274 -9.53 -5.04 13.44
N PHE A 275 -8.80 -4.24 12.65
CA PHE A 275 -7.85 -4.71 11.64
C PHE A 275 -6.40 -4.58 12.10
N LEU A 276 -6.05 -3.48 12.79
CA LEU A 276 -4.69 -3.27 13.30
C LEU A 276 -4.29 -4.32 14.33
N LYS A 277 -5.23 -4.73 15.21
CA LYS A 277 -4.88 -5.68 16.26
C LYS A 277 -4.54 -7.07 15.72
N PRO A 278 -5.37 -7.75 14.89
CA PRO A 278 -4.99 -9.03 14.30
C PRO A 278 -3.77 -8.94 13.38
N LEU A 279 -3.57 -7.80 12.69
CA LEU A 279 -2.37 -7.55 11.90
C LEU A 279 -1.11 -7.55 12.79
N PHE A 280 -1.15 -6.84 13.92
CA PHE A 280 -0.06 -6.81 14.90
C PHE A 280 0.19 -8.18 15.50
N ASP A 281 -0.87 -8.88 15.94
CA ASP A 281 -0.76 -10.21 16.54
C ASP A 281 -0.16 -11.23 15.55
N GLY A 282 -0.56 -11.19 14.28
CA GLY A 282 -0.02 -12.04 13.21
C GLY A 282 1.41 -11.71 12.78
N ALA A 283 1.82 -10.44 12.97
CA ALA A 283 3.16 -9.96 12.64
C ALA A 283 4.24 -10.52 13.56
N LEU A 284 3.87 -10.84 14.81
CA LEU A 284 4.81 -11.19 15.87
C LEU A 284 4.84 -12.69 16.17
N HIS A 285 6.03 -13.18 16.51
CA HIS A 285 6.22 -14.52 17.01
C HIS A 285 7.19 -14.53 18.20
N VAL A 286 6.73 -15.03 19.36
CA VAL A 286 7.60 -15.22 20.55
C VAL A 286 8.30 -16.57 20.42
N LYS A 287 9.64 -16.56 20.24
CA LYS A 287 10.44 -17.78 20.06
C LYS A 287 10.53 -18.64 21.33
N ASN A 288 10.60 -17.98 22.48
CA ASN A 288 10.72 -18.63 23.79
C ASN A 288 9.64 -18.08 24.74
N PRO A 289 8.38 -18.54 24.59
CA PRO A 289 7.27 -18.02 25.38
C PRO A 289 7.35 -18.42 26.87
N ASP A 290 8.18 -19.42 27.20
CA ASP A 290 8.36 -19.92 28.57
C ASP A 290 9.72 -19.46 29.11
N VAL A 291 9.70 -18.68 30.21
CA VAL A 291 10.90 -18.17 30.85
C VAL A 291 10.96 -18.59 32.32
N ARG A 292 12.16 -18.69 32.89
CA ARG A 292 12.38 -18.99 34.32
C ARG A 292 13.01 -17.80 35.02
N ILE A 293 12.49 -17.44 36.18
CA ILE A 293 12.93 -16.27 36.96
C ILE A 293 13.18 -16.74 38.40
N LYS A 294 14.42 -16.60 38.85
CA LYS A 294 14.79 -16.88 40.27
C LYS A 294 15.11 -15.57 40.99
N GLY A 295 14.31 -15.21 41.97
CA GLY A 295 14.50 -13.99 42.75
C GLY A 295 14.60 -12.75 41.87
N LYS A 296 15.75 -12.08 41.81
CA LYS A 296 16.04 -10.91 40.99
C LYS A 296 16.78 -11.22 39.67
N SER A 297 16.79 -12.50 39.25
CA SER A 297 17.44 -12.88 38.01
C SER A 297 16.78 -12.27 36.75
N ARG A 298 17.54 -12.22 35.65
CA ARG A 298 17.06 -11.78 34.35
C ARG A 298 16.49 -12.95 33.56
N ALA A 299 15.44 -12.66 32.77
CA ALA A 299 14.92 -13.52 31.74
C ALA A 299 14.86 -12.75 30.43
N LEU A 300 15.21 -13.40 29.32
CA LEU A 300 15.21 -12.80 27.99
C LEU A 300 14.09 -13.40 27.16
N VAL A 301 13.21 -12.55 26.64
CA VAL A 301 12.13 -12.93 25.73
C VAL A 301 12.52 -12.51 24.31
N GLN A 302 12.49 -13.44 23.37
CA GLN A 302 12.80 -13.20 21.97
C GLN A 302 11.53 -13.04 21.18
N VAL A 303 11.32 -11.86 20.58
CA VAL A 303 10.16 -11.54 19.76
C VAL A 303 10.61 -11.27 18.32
N VAL A 304 10.10 -12.03 17.37
CA VAL A 304 10.34 -11.86 15.95
C VAL A 304 9.24 -10.97 15.39
N ASN A 305 9.63 -9.90 14.70
CA ASN A 305 8.75 -9.12 13.84
C ASN A 305 9.04 -9.50 12.38
N ARG A 306 8.03 -10.00 11.65
CA ARG A 306 8.18 -10.45 10.26
C ARG A 306 7.79 -9.41 9.22
N THR A 307 7.26 -8.26 9.66
CA THR A 307 6.79 -7.20 8.77
C THR A 307 7.90 -6.24 8.35
N PRO A 308 7.71 -5.45 7.30
CA PRO A 308 8.66 -4.42 6.87
C PRO A 308 8.65 -3.16 7.75
N ILE A 309 7.82 -3.11 8.81
CA ILE A 309 7.69 -1.95 9.71
C ILE A 309 8.15 -2.31 11.13
N SER A 310 8.89 -1.42 11.77
CA SER A 310 9.24 -1.51 13.18
C SER A 310 8.07 -1.07 14.07
N PHE A 311 7.79 -1.77 15.16
CA PHE A 311 6.76 -1.38 16.11
C PHE A 311 7.36 -0.68 17.32
N GLU A 312 6.83 0.49 17.67
CA GLU A 312 7.27 1.32 18.78
C GLU A 312 6.30 1.19 19.96
N LEU A 313 6.68 0.41 20.96
CA LEU A 313 5.83 0.09 22.12
C LEU A 313 6.20 0.96 23.32
N GLU A 314 5.20 1.56 23.97
CA GLU A 314 5.33 2.18 25.28
C GLU A 314 4.47 1.44 26.30
N ARG A 315 5.10 1.00 27.43
CA ARG A 315 4.41 0.21 28.44
C ARG A 315 3.41 1.06 29.21
N LEU A 316 2.17 0.56 29.33
CA LEU A 316 1.07 1.22 30.04
C LEU A 316 1.10 0.93 31.55
N ALA A 317 1.47 -0.28 31.95
CA ALA A 317 1.57 -0.66 33.35
C ALA A 317 2.73 -1.62 33.59
N LEU A 318 3.25 -1.64 34.81
CA LEU A 318 4.32 -2.55 35.22
C LEU A 318 3.71 -3.74 35.96
N PRO A 319 3.98 -4.99 35.55
CA PRO A 319 3.58 -6.18 36.29
C PRO A 319 4.15 -6.20 37.71
N ASP A 320 3.41 -6.79 38.66
CA ASP A 320 3.82 -6.82 40.07
C ASP A 320 5.09 -7.65 40.31
N ASP A 321 5.27 -8.72 39.55
CA ASP A 321 6.32 -9.71 39.75
C ASP A 321 7.66 -9.39 39.08
N VAL A 322 7.64 -8.56 38.05
CA VAL A 322 8.83 -8.26 37.20
C VAL A 322 8.97 -6.79 36.89
N ASN A 323 10.21 -6.39 36.64
CA ASN A 323 10.52 -5.17 35.93
C ASN A 323 10.63 -5.47 34.42
N ALA A 324 10.12 -4.59 33.56
CA ALA A 324 10.20 -4.65 32.12
C ALA A 324 10.54 -3.27 31.56
N PRO A 325 11.15 -3.16 30.37
CA PRO A 325 11.45 -1.88 29.75
C PRO A 325 10.20 -1.01 29.58
N ARG A 326 10.38 0.33 29.72
CA ARG A 326 9.28 1.27 29.46
C ARG A 326 8.99 1.40 27.99
N LYS A 327 10.05 1.46 27.15
CA LYS A 327 9.94 1.55 25.68
C LYS A 327 10.65 0.37 25.04
N ILE A 328 10.05 -0.18 24.01
CA ILE A 328 10.56 -1.31 23.25
C ILE A 328 10.35 -1.00 21.78
N THR A 329 11.38 -1.23 20.97
CA THR A 329 11.25 -1.26 19.50
C THR A 329 11.37 -2.69 19.04
N LEU A 330 10.33 -3.20 18.39
CA LEU A 330 10.36 -4.49 17.69
C LEU A 330 10.73 -4.22 16.22
N HIS A 331 12.03 -4.31 15.92
CA HIS A 331 12.58 -3.92 14.62
C HIS A 331 12.03 -4.75 13.45
N ALA A 332 11.78 -4.09 12.33
CA ALA A 332 11.32 -4.68 11.08
C ALA A 332 12.21 -5.85 10.63
N GLY A 333 11.62 -6.99 10.28
CA GLY A 333 12.33 -8.16 9.78
C GLY A 333 13.34 -8.78 10.76
N ARG A 334 13.28 -8.45 12.07
CA ARG A 334 14.30 -8.86 13.05
C ARG A 334 13.71 -9.53 14.27
N THR A 335 14.61 -10.17 15.06
CA THR A 335 14.33 -10.66 16.41
C THR A 335 14.81 -9.63 17.41
N SER A 336 13.92 -9.11 18.24
CA SER A 336 14.21 -8.21 19.36
C SER A 336 14.27 -8.97 20.67
N LEU A 337 15.13 -8.54 21.61
CA LEU A 337 15.23 -9.09 22.97
C LEU A 337 14.52 -8.16 23.95
N ILE A 338 13.59 -8.71 24.72
CA ILE A 338 12.94 -8.03 25.85
C ILE A 338 13.51 -8.61 27.13
N GLU A 339 14.16 -7.78 27.95
CA GLU A 339 14.69 -8.18 29.24
C GLU A 339 13.62 -8.01 30.33
N LEU A 340 13.31 -9.08 31.03
CA LEU A 340 12.49 -9.08 32.23
C LEU A 340 13.39 -9.34 33.44
N THR A 341 13.22 -8.60 34.54
CA THR A 341 13.97 -8.82 35.77
C THR A 341 12.99 -9.07 36.93
N GLY A 342 13.13 -10.18 37.64
CA GLY A 342 12.31 -10.47 38.80
C GLY A 342 12.46 -9.42 39.89
N LYS A 343 11.38 -9.07 40.61
CA LYS A 343 11.44 -8.16 41.75
C LYS A 343 11.89 -8.85 43.06
N GLY A 344 11.95 -10.18 43.08
CA GLY A 344 12.38 -10.98 44.21
C GLY A 344 11.29 -11.25 45.25
N SER A 345 10.09 -10.68 45.07
CA SER A 345 8.93 -10.87 45.98
C SER A 345 7.88 -11.82 45.43
N ALA A 346 8.06 -12.30 44.19
CA ALA A 346 7.10 -13.17 43.53
C ALA A 346 7.04 -14.55 44.20
N ALA A 347 5.84 -15.05 44.51
CA ALA A 347 5.63 -16.41 44.96
C ALA A 347 6.09 -17.41 43.88
N ALA A 348 6.69 -18.54 44.29
CA ALA A 348 7.10 -19.60 43.39
C ALA A 348 5.88 -20.18 42.63
N GLY A 349 6.11 -20.61 41.37
CA GLY A 349 5.07 -21.23 40.56
C GLY A 349 5.03 -20.68 39.14
N LYS A 350 4.18 -21.30 38.32
CA LYS A 350 3.97 -20.92 36.90
C LYS A 350 2.79 -19.97 36.73
N ARG A 351 2.95 -18.94 35.93
CA ARG A 351 1.87 -18.02 35.54
C ARG A 351 2.18 -17.28 34.27
N THR A 352 1.16 -16.77 33.63
CA THR A 352 1.31 -15.89 32.44
C THR A 352 1.47 -14.46 32.92
N LEU A 353 2.59 -13.85 32.56
CA LEU A 353 2.81 -12.40 32.68
C LEU A 353 2.10 -11.70 31.52
N VAL A 354 1.30 -10.70 31.83
CA VAL A 354 0.66 -9.82 30.86
C VAL A 354 1.37 -8.48 30.90
N LEU A 355 1.95 -8.08 29.79
CA LEU A 355 2.68 -6.82 29.61
C LEU A 355 1.84 -5.92 28.72
N PRO A 356 1.08 -4.95 29.28
CA PRO A 356 0.26 -4.04 28.49
C PRO A 356 1.12 -2.93 27.90
N PHE A 357 0.98 -2.73 26.59
CA PHE A 357 1.66 -1.69 25.83
C PHE A 357 0.69 -0.90 24.97
N GLN A 358 1.08 0.33 24.63
CA GLN A 358 0.54 1.08 23.51
C GLN A 358 1.58 1.07 22.38
N VAL A 359 1.16 0.69 21.17
CA VAL A 359 1.99 0.76 19.97
C VAL A 359 1.78 2.13 19.35
N MET A 360 2.78 3.00 19.48
CA MET A 360 2.66 4.43 19.20
C MET A 360 2.50 4.75 17.72
N ASN A 361 3.08 3.92 16.86
CA ASN A 361 3.04 4.07 15.41
C ASN A 361 1.99 3.19 14.70
N LEU A 362 1.10 2.54 15.46
CA LEU A 362 -0.14 1.94 14.97
C LEU A 362 -1.31 2.82 15.38
N LYS A 363 -1.78 3.69 14.48
CA LYS A 363 -2.75 4.73 14.81
C LYS A 363 -4.20 4.32 14.56
N THR A 364 -5.00 4.27 15.62
CA THR A 364 -6.46 4.04 15.55
C THR A 364 -7.25 5.35 15.45
N ALA A 365 -6.63 6.47 15.77
CA ALA A 365 -7.07 7.85 15.59
C ALA A 365 -5.83 8.76 15.54
N PRO A 366 -5.93 10.02 15.15
CA PRO A 366 -4.77 10.93 15.02
C PRO A 366 -3.80 10.92 16.20
N ASP A 367 -4.32 10.93 17.42
CA ASP A 367 -3.54 10.99 18.66
C ASP A 367 -3.58 9.69 19.47
N LYS A 368 -4.10 8.59 18.89
CA LYS A 368 -4.31 7.33 19.61
C LYS A 368 -3.59 6.16 18.95
N GLY A 369 -2.60 5.59 19.69
CA GLY A 369 -1.95 4.34 19.31
C GLY A 369 -2.80 3.10 19.66
N LEU A 370 -2.41 1.95 19.13
CA LEU A 370 -3.06 0.65 19.39
C LEU A 370 -2.66 0.11 20.76
N ALA A 371 -3.63 -0.24 21.61
CA ALA A 371 -3.38 -0.95 22.85
C ALA A 371 -3.24 -2.45 22.60
N VAL A 372 -2.17 -3.06 23.15
CA VAL A 372 -1.84 -4.48 22.98
C VAL A 372 -1.34 -5.09 24.28
N GLU A 373 -1.34 -6.42 24.35
CA GLU A 373 -0.76 -7.19 25.43
C GLU A 373 0.27 -8.19 24.90
N LEU A 374 1.50 -8.12 25.42
CA LEU A 374 2.47 -9.20 25.20
C LEU A 374 2.36 -10.21 26.37
N LYS A 375 2.13 -11.47 26.03
CA LYS A 375 1.96 -12.56 27.02
C LYS A 375 3.21 -13.44 27.04
N VAL A 376 3.73 -13.69 28.26
CA VAL A 376 4.91 -14.51 28.50
C VAL A 376 4.63 -15.46 29.66
N ASN A 377 4.83 -16.76 29.46
CA ASN A 377 4.71 -17.73 30.54
C ASN A 377 5.97 -17.69 31.41
N ALA A 378 5.83 -17.41 32.68
CA ALA A 378 6.93 -17.33 33.61
C ALA A 378 6.83 -18.41 34.71
N GLU A 379 7.90 -19.14 34.93
CA GLU A 379 8.10 -20.01 36.08
C GLU A 379 8.99 -19.31 37.11
N PHE A 380 8.41 -18.89 38.23
CA PHE A 380 9.16 -18.30 39.34
C PHE A 380 9.70 -19.40 40.24
N LEU A 381 11.03 -19.43 40.37
CA LEU A 381 11.76 -20.40 41.18
C LEU A 381 12.04 -19.82 42.56
N PRO A 382 12.07 -20.66 43.62
CA PRO A 382 12.41 -20.24 44.98
C PRO A 382 13.83 -19.74 45.14
#